data_df9a47873e917713cec769232ef1a208
#
_entry.id   df9a47873e917713cec769232ef1a208
#
_cell.length_a   1.000
_cell.length_b   1.000
_cell.length_c   1.000
_cell.angle_alpha   90.00
_cell.angle_beta   90.00
_cell.angle_gamma   90.00
#
_symmetry.space_group_name_H-M   'P 1'
#
loop_
_entity.id
_entity.type
_entity.pdbx_description
1 polymer ?
#
loop_
_entity_poly.entity_id
_entity_poly.type
_entity_poly.pdbx_seq_one_letter_code
_entity_poly.pdbx_strand_id
1 'polypeptide(L)'
;NETNTERLFGTVNRTPYVKDGINNFIVHGSRDAVNPEKTGSKVSAHYPLTVPAGESRTVRLRLAAVPPSKGQVFGSAFDAVIKARRREADEFYADVIPSTLDADQANVMRQALAGMLWTKQFYYYDVNRWLEERGAHPFRPSRRAPRNDGWHHMYNADIISMPDKWEYPWYAAWDLAFHVLALTLVDEDFGKKQLDLMVQGQYLHPNGQLPAYEWNFGDVNPPVHAWSTIFTYRLQKARHGQGDLEWLERCFHKLLLNFTWWVNRKDRTGKNVFEGGFLGLDNIGLFDRSAPLPTGGYLEQADGTAWMALFCQNMLEIAGQLAVERPAYLGMCRKFIEHYLWIASSMIHGGGDIGMWDEEDGFFYDVLRLPNGQSMRLKVRSMVGLLPLCAVTVFESTGMWMDTEDARRLRRFLEARPELRALIHDPLKPGQADRKLFSILNEAKLRRVLATMLDEKEFLSPFGVRALSRYHSEHPCVFRTGGQEFGVAYLPAESDSGMFGGNSNWRGPIWMPVNGLIIRALLQYYAYFGNDFTVECPTGSGRRMTLYQVAEELGRRLASIFLRDSQG
;
A
#
# COMPACT_ATOMS: atom_id res chain seq x y z
N ASN A 1 7.37 -15.59 -30.31
CA ASN A 1 8.72 -15.25 -30.76
C ASN A 1 9.74 -15.75 -29.76
N GLU A 2 10.82 -16.29 -30.26
CA GLU A 2 11.94 -16.77 -29.45
C GLU A 2 12.72 -15.61 -28.83
N THR A 3 13.29 -15.83 -27.65
CA THR A 3 14.30 -14.94 -27.08
C THR A 3 15.51 -14.89 -28.00
N ASN A 4 16.12 -13.71 -28.16
CA ASN A 4 17.38 -13.58 -28.89
C ASN A 4 18.54 -14.12 -28.05
N THR A 5 18.70 -15.45 -28.04
CA THR A 5 19.71 -16.15 -27.23
C THR A 5 21.14 -15.88 -27.74
N GLU A 6 21.30 -15.61 -29.03
CA GLU A 6 22.58 -15.26 -29.60
C GLU A 6 23.08 -13.92 -29.05
N ARG A 7 22.24 -12.90 -29.04
CA ARG A 7 22.59 -11.58 -28.50
C ARG A 7 22.82 -11.61 -26.97
N LEU A 8 22.01 -12.37 -26.25
CA LEU A 8 22.01 -12.34 -24.77
C LEU A 8 23.03 -13.31 -24.15
N PHE A 9 23.26 -14.46 -24.82
CA PHE A 9 24.00 -15.58 -24.21
C PHE A 9 25.03 -16.19 -25.14
N GLY A 10 25.28 -15.65 -26.35
CA GLY A 10 26.20 -16.20 -27.34
C GLY A 10 25.78 -17.57 -27.91
N THR A 11 24.52 -17.97 -27.73
CA THR A 11 24.01 -19.25 -28.20
C THR A 11 23.16 -19.05 -29.46
N VAL A 12 23.41 -19.82 -30.52
CA VAL A 12 22.68 -19.71 -31.79
C VAL A 12 21.16 -19.76 -31.58
N ASN A 13 20.46 -18.82 -32.21
CA ASN A 13 18.99 -18.78 -32.21
C ASN A 13 18.40 -19.96 -32.98
N ARG A 14 17.26 -20.50 -32.51
CA ARG A 14 16.51 -21.57 -33.22
C ARG A 14 15.92 -21.11 -34.54
N THR A 15 15.66 -19.82 -34.68
CA THR A 15 15.12 -19.15 -35.85
C THR A 15 15.75 -17.77 -35.96
N PRO A 16 16.00 -17.25 -37.17
CA PRO A 16 16.49 -15.89 -37.34
C PRO A 16 15.47 -14.81 -36.89
N TYR A 17 14.18 -15.17 -36.79
CA TYR A 17 13.12 -14.22 -36.45
C TYR A 17 12.81 -14.24 -34.96
N VAL A 18 13.62 -13.53 -34.21
CA VAL A 18 13.59 -13.49 -32.76
C VAL A 18 12.74 -12.31 -32.22
N LYS A 19 12.67 -12.22 -30.91
CA LYS A 19 11.84 -11.23 -30.19
C LYS A 19 12.18 -9.78 -30.57
N ASP A 20 13.42 -9.49 -30.85
CA ASP A 20 13.92 -8.16 -31.23
C ASP A 20 13.67 -7.79 -32.70
N GLY A 21 13.23 -8.74 -33.52
CA GLY A 21 13.19 -8.60 -34.99
C GLY A 21 12.35 -7.42 -35.46
N ILE A 22 11.15 -7.23 -34.90
CA ILE A 22 10.25 -6.12 -35.27
C ILE A 22 10.89 -4.78 -34.91
N ASN A 23 11.53 -4.66 -33.74
CA ASN A 23 12.27 -3.47 -33.33
C ASN A 23 13.42 -3.18 -34.29
N ASN A 24 14.23 -4.19 -34.62
CA ASN A 24 15.38 -4.04 -35.53
C ASN A 24 14.93 -3.61 -36.94
N PHE A 25 13.78 -4.14 -37.41
CA PHE A 25 13.20 -3.72 -38.67
C PHE A 25 12.78 -2.25 -38.66
N ILE A 26 12.06 -1.81 -37.61
CA ILE A 26 11.49 -0.45 -37.56
C ILE A 26 12.56 0.60 -37.24
N VAL A 27 13.40 0.35 -36.23
CA VAL A 27 14.35 1.35 -35.70
C VAL A 27 15.66 1.35 -36.50
N HIS A 28 16.15 0.16 -36.87
CA HIS A 28 17.46 0.00 -37.51
C HIS A 28 17.40 -0.31 -39.02
N GLY A 29 16.19 -0.45 -39.59
CA GLY A 29 15.99 -0.73 -41.01
C GLY A 29 16.45 -2.13 -41.45
N SER A 30 16.64 -3.04 -40.50
CA SER A 30 17.13 -4.42 -40.79
C SER A 30 16.01 -5.26 -41.37
N ARG A 31 15.88 -5.26 -42.69
CA ARG A 31 14.76 -5.90 -43.41
C ARG A 31 14.72 -7.42 -43.23
N ASP A 32 15.85 -8.06 -43.03
CA ASP A 32 16.02 -9.49 -42.79
C ASP A 32 15.71 -9.93 -41.35
N ALA A 33 15.51 -8.99 -40.44
CA ALA A 33 15.16 -9.27 -39.05
C ALA A 33 13.70 -9.77 -38.85
N VAL A 34 12.84 -9.64 -39.87
CA VAL A 34 11.47 -10.11 -39.86
C VAL A 34 11.22 -11.11 -40.99
N ASN A 35 10.31 -12.08 -40.76
CA ASN A 35 10.04 -13.11 -41.75
C ASN A 35 9.41 -12.52 -43.02
N PRO A 36 10.05 -12.62 -44.19
CA PRO A 36 9.55 -12.09 -45.46
C PRO A 36 8.24 -12.79 -45.92
N GLU A 37 7.97 -14.02 -45.49
CA GLU A 37 6.74 -14.73 -45.74
C GLU A 37 5.56 -14.27 -44.89
N LYS A 38 5.80 -13.30 -43.97
CA LYS A 38 4.79 -12.72 -43.09
C LYS A 38 4.04 -13.74 -42.22
N THR A 39 4.73 -14.79 -41.82
CA THR A 39 4.23 -15.82 -40.91
C THR A 39 5.01 -15.81 -39.60
N GLY A 40 4.37 -16.05 -38.46
CA GLY A 40 4.98 -16.08 -37.16
C GLY A 40 3.99 -15.97 -36.02
N SER A 41 4.48 -15.95 -34.79
CA SER A 41 3.68 -15.84 -33.56
C SER A 41 3.42 -14.39 -33.13
N LYS A 42 4.05 -13.41 -33.75
CA LYS A 42 3.85 -11.97 -33.51
C LYS A 42 3.76 -11.21 -34.84
N VAL A 43 2.94 -10.18 -34.85
CA VAL A 43 2.74 -9.30 -36.00
C VAL A 43 2.69 -7.85 -35.52
N SER A 44 3.24 -6.95 -36.33
CA SER A 44 3.12 -5.50 -36.14
C SER A 44 2.63 -4.86 -37.44
N ALA A 45 1.66 -3.95 -37.31
CA ALA A 45 1.25 -3.06 -38.39
C ALA A 45 1.98 -1.72 -38.23
N HIS A 46 2.86 -1.42 -39.17
CA HIS A 46 3.66 -0.19 -39.14
C HIS A 46 3.00 0.90 -39.99
N TYR A 47 2.64 2.00 -39.34
CA TYR A 47 2.02 3.19 -39.95
C TYR A 47 2.99 4.38 -39.85
N PRO A 48 3.85 4.63 -40.82
CA PRO A 48 4.68 5.84 -40.82
C PRO A 48 3.77 7.07 -41.11
N LEU A 49 3.56 7.89 -40.11
CA LEU A 49 2.66 9.04 -40.17
C LEU A 49 3.41 10.32 -39.83
N THR A 50 3.17 11.38 -40.60
CA THR A 50 3.55 12.74 -40.23
C THR A 50 2.30 13.47 -39.77
N VAL A 51 2.32 13.99 -38.53
CA VAL A 51 1.22 14.76 -37.95
C VAL A 51 1.68 16.20 -37.78
N PRO A 52 1.17 17.16 -38.58
CA PRO A 52 1.49 18.57 -38.42
C PRO A 52 1.00 19.12 -37.07
N ALA A 53 1.58 20.25 -36.63
CA ALA A 53 1.17 20.90 -35.38
C ALA A 53 -0.33 21.27 -35.42
N GLY A 54 -1.05 20.95 -34.34
CA GLY A 54 -2.50 21.20 -34.22
C GLY A 54 -3.40 20.24 -35.01
N GLU A 55 -2.83 19.27 -35.75
CA GLU A 55 -3.61 18.29 -36.50
C GLU A 55 -3.63 16.92 -35.80
N SER A 56 -4.52 16.03 -36.27
CA SER A 56 -4.59 14.62 -35.87
C SER A 56 -4.70 13.70 -37.08
N ARG A 57 -4.24 12.46 -36.92
CA ARG A 57 -4.42 11.38 -37.90
C ARG A 57 -5.05 10.19 -37.18
N THR A 58 -6.15 9.68 -37.72
CA THR A 58 -6.89 8.55 -37.13
C THR A 58 -6.60 7.27 -37.89
N VAL A 59 -6.12 6.24 -37.20
CA VAL A 59 -5.99 4.88 -37.72
C VAL A 59 -7.11 4.03 -37.15
N ARG A 60 -7.91 3.40 -38.02
CA ARG A 60 -8.98 2.48 -37.62
C ARG A 60 -8.46 1.06 -37.65
N LEU A 61 -8.65 0.32 -36.56
CA LEU A 61 -8.26 -1.08 -36.41
C LEU A 61 -9.48 -1.92 -36.06
N ARG A 62 -9.56 -3.13 -36.62
CA ARG A 62 -10.61 -4.10 -36.29
C ARG A 62 -9.99 -5.48 -36.12
N LEU A 63 -10.20 -6.08 -34.97
CA LEU A 63 -9.94 -7.50 -34.72
C LEU A 63 -11.27 -8.25 -34.79
N ALA A 64 -11.34 -9.32 -35.58
CA ALA A 64 -12.53 -10.14 -35.73
C ALA A 64 -12.17 -11.64 -35.80
N ALA A 65 -13.01 -12.50 -35.23
CA ALA A 65 -12.83 -13.94 -35.26
C ALA A 65 -13.04 -14.54 -36.68
N VAL A 66 -13.83 -13.87 -37.52
CA VAL A 66 -14.12 -14.28 -38.90
C VAL A 66 -13.71 -13.15 -39.83
N PRO A 67 -13.08 -13.45 -40.99
CA PRO A 67 -12.75 -12.42 -41.97
C PRO A 67 -14.00 -11.61 -42.34
N PRO A 68 -13.97 -10.27 -42.32
CA PRO A 68 -15.12 -9.49 -42.73
C PRO A 68 -15.39 -9.67 -44.21
N SER A 69 -16.67 -9.69 -44.58
CA SER A 69 -17.09 -9.70 -45.99
C SER A 69 -16.51 -8.49 -46.72
N LYS A 70 -16.09 -8.69 -47.98
CA LYS A 70 -15.50 -7.63 -48.81
C LYS A 70 -16.43 -6.41 -48.85
N GLY A 71 -15.92 -5.25 -48.43
CA GLY A 71 -16.54 -3.94 -48.71
C GLY A 71 -17.03 -3.14 -47.51
N GLN A 72 -17.18 -3.71 -46.29
CA GLN A 72 -17.75 -2.97 -45.13
C GLN A 72 -16.97 -3.12 -43.83
N VAL A 73 -15.65 -3.18 -43.88
CA VAL A 73 -14.83 -3.36 -42.67
C VAL A 73 -14.95 -2.20 -41.69
N PHE A 74 -15.02 -0.97 -42.20
CA PHE A 74 -15.05 0.30 -41.46
C PHE A 74 -16.24 1.20 -41.84
N GLY A 75 -17.41 0.63 -42.13
CA GLY A 75 -18.62 1.36 -42.44
C GLY A 75 -19.43 1.81 -41.22
N SER A 76 -20.67 2.27 -41.44
CA SER A 76 -21.57 2.78 -40.40
C SER A 76 -21.77 1.86 -39.21
N ALA A 77 -21.72 0.55 -39.41
CA ALA A 77 -21.81 -0.45 -38.33
C ALA A 77 -20.59 -0.38 -37.38
N PHE A 78 -19.39 -0.16 -37.93
CA PHE A 78 -18.20 0.04 -37.10
C PHE A 78 -18.32 1.32 -36.26
N ASP A 79 -18.73 2.43 -36.89
CA ASP A 79 -18.92 3.71 -36.19
C ASP A 79 -20.02 3.62 -35.12
N ALA A 80 -21.08 2.87 -35.38
CA ALA A 80 -22.15 2.63 -34.41
C ALA A 80 -21.66 1.87 -33.18
N VAL A 81 -20.78 0.87 -33.34
CA VAL A 81 -20.17 0.14 -32.22
C VAL A 81 -19.33 1.09 -31.36
N ILE A 82 -18.47 1.92 -31.96
CA ILE A 82 -17.64 2.87 -31.21
C ILE A 82 -18.52 3.86 -30.44
N LYS A 83 -19.57 4.40 -31.07
CA LYS A 83 -20.53 5.31 -30.40
C LYS A 83 -21.26 4.61 -29.24
N ALA A 84 -21.67 3.35 -29.41
CA ALA A 84 -22.34 2.60 -28.35
C ALA A 84 -21.41 2.37 -27.16
N ARG A 85 -20.17 1.91 -27.40
CA ARG A 85 -19.18 1.69 -26.31
C ARG A 85 -18.86 2.98 -25.55
N ARG A 86 -18.75 4.12 -26.24
CA ARG A 86 -18.55 5.43 -25.60
C ARG A 86 -19.73 5.78 -24.70
N ARG A 87 -20.97 5.67 -25.20
CA ARG A 87 -22.18 5.97 -24.43
C ARG A 87 -22.26 5.08 -23.18
N GLU A 88 -22.06 3.77 -23.31
CA GLU A 88 -22.08 2.85 -22.18
C GLU A 88 -21.02 3.16 -21.13
N ALA A 89 -19.81 3.56 -21.56
CA ALA A 89 -18.79 4.04 -20.63
C ALA A 89 -19.20 5.36 -19.95
N ASP A 90 -19.82 6.29 -20.70
CA ASP A 90 -20.29 7.56 -20.13
C ASP A 90 -21.40 7.33 -19.09
N GLU A 91 -22.35 6.43 -19.37
CA GLU A 91 -23.40 6.00 -18.43
C GLU A 91 -22.80 5.35 -17.17
N PHE A 92 -21.87 4.43 -17.33
CA PHE A 92 -21.20 3.75 -16.21
C PHE A 92 -20.44 4.74 -15.31
N TYR A 93 -19.62 5.62 -15.87
CA TYR A 93 -18.85 6.56 -15.06
C TYR A 93 -19.71 7.69 -14.45
N ALA A 94 -20.85 8.03 -15.05
CA ALA A 94 -21.80 8.96 -14.46
C ALA A 94 -22.42 8.44 -13.15
N ASP A 95 -22.53 7.13 -13.00
CA ASP A 95 -23.01 6.48 -11.76
C ASP A 95 -21.93 6.41 -10.65
N VAL A 96 -20.66 6.37 -11.04
CA VAL A 96 -19.52 6.22 -10.12
C VAL A 96 -18.93 7.56 -9.67
N ILE A 97 -18.85 8.53 -10.58
CA ILE A 97 -18.18 9.82 -10.34
C ILE A 97 -19.14 10.80 -9.69
N PRO A 98 -18.80 11.41 -8.52
CA PRO A 98 -19.66 12.38 -7.87
C PRO A 98 -19.99 13.57 -8.78
N SER A 99 -21.25 13.93 -8.86
CA SER A 99 -21.73 15.09 -9.67
C SER A 99 -21.25 16.46 -9.15
N THR A 100 -20.65 16.50 -7.98
CA THR A 100 -20.07 17.70 -7.36
C THR A 100 -18.69 18.06 -7.92
N LEU A 101 -18.04 17.16 -8.67
CA LEU A 101 -16.75 17.39 -9.30
C LEU A 101 -16.91 18.25 -10.56
N ASP A 102 -15.97 19.15 -10.80
CA ASP A 102 -15.90 19.84 -12.08
C ASP A 102 -15.46 18.90 -13.22
N ALA A 103 -15.50 19.39 -14.46
CA ALA A 103 -15.25 18.58 -15.64
C ALA A 103 -13.82 18.01 -15.70
N ASP A 104 -12.82 18.75 -15.21
CA ASP A 104 -11.43 18.30 -15.20
C ASP A 104 -11.19 17.26 -14.11
N GLN A 105 -11.67 17.51 -12.91
CA GLN A 105 -11.65 16.55 -11.80
C GLN A 105 -12.36 15.24 -12.17
N ALA A 106 -13.55 15.33 -12.78
CA ALA A 106 -14.32 14.17 -13.23
C ALA A 106 -13.54 13.37 -14.30
N ASN A 107 -12.87 14.05 -15.23
CA ASN A 107 -12.04 13.42 -16.25
C ASN A 107 -10.82 12.72 -15.63
N VAL A 108 -10.13 13.35 -14.67
CA VAL A 108 -8.99 12.73 -13.95
C VAL A 108 -9.46 11.49 -13.20
N MET A 109 -10.57 11.56 -12.46
CA MET A 109 -11.11 10.40 -11.74
C MET A 109 -11.51 9.26 -12.71
N ARG A 110 -12.17 9.61 -13.83
CA ARG A 110 -12.53 8.64 -14.88
C ARG A 110 -11.29 7.91 -15.42
N GLN A 111 -10.23 8.64 -15.75
CA GLN A 111 -9.02 8.03 -16.29
C GLN A 111 -8.28 7.19 -15.26
N ALA A 112 -8.21 7.62 -14.00
CA ALA A 112 -7.61 6.85 -12.93
C ALA A 112 -8.35 5.51 -12.72
N LEU A 113 -9.68 5.53 -12.64
CA LEU A 113 -10.51 4.33 -12.47
C LEU A 113 -10.46 3.43 -13.71
N ALA A 114 -10.43 4.00 -14.93
CA ALA A 114 -10.21 3.23 -16.15
C ALA A 114 -8.84 2.56 -16.16
N GLY A 115 -7.79 3.27 -15.69
CA GLY A 115 -6.46 2.71 -15.49
C GLY A 115 -6.47 1.48 -14.59
N MET A 116 -7.21 1.51 -13.48
CA MET A 116 -7.38 0.36 -12.58
C MET A 116 -8.00 -0.85 -13.27
N LEU A 117 -8.95 -0.66 -14.19
CA LEU A 117 -9.52 -1.76 -14.99
C LEU A 117 -8.52 -2.31 -16.03
N TRP A 118 -7.64 -1.45 -16.57
CA TRP A 118 -6.61 -1.83 -17.53
C TRP A 118 -5.39 -2.51 -16.91
N THR A 119 -5.16 -2.36 -15.61
CA THR A 119 -4.03 -2.98 -14.88
C THR A 119 -4.27 -4.46 -14.57
N LYS A 120 -5.46 -4.99 -14.84
CA LYS A 120 -5.75 -6.42 -14.71
C LYS A 120 -4.86 -7.22 -15.65
N GLN A 121 -4.08 -8.17 -15.10
CA GLN A 121 -3.15 -8.97 -15.86
C GLN A 121 -3.15 -10.42 -15.38
N PHE A 122 -2.93 -11.35 -16.31
CA PHE A 122 -2.75 -12.76 -15.96
C PHE A 122 -1.35 -12.97 -15.39
N TYR A 123 -1.31 -13.48 -14.16
CA TYR A 123 -0.09 -13.82 -13.45
C TYR A 123 0.02 -15.34 -13.33
N TYR A 124 1.12 -15.89 -13.84
CA TYR A 124 1.40 -17.31 -13.77
C TYR A 124 2.75 -17.54 -13.12
N TYR A 125 2.78 -18.24 -11.99
CA TYR A 125 4.00 -18.64 -11.33
C TYR A 125 3.83 -19.97 -10.60
N ASP A 126 4.43 -21.03 -11.14
CA ASP A 126 4.50 -22.36 -10.54
C ASP A 126 5.83 -22.45 -9.76
N VAL A 127 5.76 -22.19 -8.45
CA VAL A 127 6.93 -22.15 -7.58
C VAL A 127 7.51 -23.55 -7.39
N ASN A 128 6.69 -24.58 -7.31
CA ASN A 128 7.18 -25.95 -7.18
C ASN A 128 8.06 -26.33 -8.38
N ARG A 129 7.59 -26.10 -9.58
CA ARG A 129 8.35 -26.36 -10.82
C ARG A 129 9.62 -25.52 -10.86
N TRP A 130 9.55 -24.23 -10.48
CA TRP A 130 10.72 -23.35 -10.43
C TRP A 130 11.79 -23.85 -9.46
N LEU A 131 11.37 -24.39 -8.30
CA LEU A 131 12.25 -24.98 -7.29
C LEU A 131 12.87 -26.30 -7.78
N GLU A 132 12.06 -27.20 -8.36
CA GLU A 132 12.52 -28.48 -8.93
C GLU A 132 13.58 -28.28 -10.02
N GLU A 133 13.38 -27.32 -10.92
CA GLU A 133 14.36 -26.94 -11.97
C GLU A 133 15.70 -26.46 -11.37
N ARG A 134 15.72 -26.05 -10.08
CA ARG A 134 16.92 -25.63 -9.32
C ARG A 134 17.42 -26.66 -8.33
N GLY A 135 16.89 -27.88 -8.42
CA GLY A 135 17.32 -29.02 -7.60
C GLY A 135 16.80 -29.01 -6.17
N ALA A 136 15.82 -28.16 -5.85
CA ALA A 136 15.08 -28.25 -4.58
C ALA A 136 14.01 -29.33 -4.67
N HIS A 137 13.80 -30.05 -3.56
CA HIS A 137 12.76 -31.06 -3.45
C HIS A 137 12.20 -31.05 -2.02
N PRO A 138 10.87 -31.06 -1.80
CA PRO A 138 10.27 -30.92 -0.46
C PRO A 138 10.68 -32.01 0.52
N PHE A 139 11.08 -33.20 0.03
CA PHE A 139 11.43 -34.36 0.86
C PHE A 139 12.91 -34.78 0.76
N ARG A 140 13.74 -34.02 0.08
CA ARG A 140 15.17 -34.34 -0.08
C ARG A 140 16.03 -33.10 0.20
N PRO A 141 17.05 -33.19 1.06
CA PRO A 141 17.95 -32.07 1.29
C PRO A 141 18.64 -31.64 -0.01
N SER A 142 18.55 -30.36 -0.33
CA SER A 142 19.31 -29.77 -1.44
C SER A 142 20.75 -29.48 -1.01
N ARG A 143 21.71 -29.71 -1.89
CA ARG A 143 23.13 -29.33 -1.65
C ARG A 143 23.29 -27.81 -1.55
N ARG A 144 22.40 -27.06 -2.18
CA ARG A 144 22.35 -25.60 -2.19
C ARG A 144 20.87 -25.21 -2.16
N ALA A 145 20.41 -24.73 -1.03
CA ALA A 145 19.02 -24.27 -0.92
C ALA A 145 18.81 -23.05 -1.83
N PRO A 146 17.98 -23.15 -2.87
CA PRO A 146 17.57 -21.95 -3.63
C PRO A 146 16.72 -21.06 -2.74
N ARG A 147 16.57 -19.78 -3.11
CA ARG A 147 15.65 -18.90 -2.42
C ARG A 147 14.23 -19.49 -2.47
N ASN A 148 13.42 -19.20 -1.47
CA ASN A 148 12.02 -19.61 -1.39
C ASN A 148 11.79 -21.13 -1.36
N ASP A 149 12.76 -21.94 -0.93
CA ASP A 149 12.68 -23.40 -0.92
C ASP A 149 11.58 -23.96 0.00
N GLY A 150 11.08 -23.18 0.96
CA GLY A 150 9.92 -23.52 1.80
C GLY A 150 8.55 -23.31 1.13
N TRP A 151 8.47 -22.82 -0.12
CA TRP A 151 7.22 -22.38 -0.77
C TRP A 151 6.70 -23.30 -1.87
N HIS A 152 6.96 -24.60 -1.79
CA HIS A 152 6.52 -25.60 -2.77
C HIS A 152 5.00 -25.65 -3.02
N HIS A 153 4.18 -25.18 -2.05
CA HIS A 153 2.72 -25.13 -2.19
C HIS A 153 2.22 -23.98 -3.08
N MET A 154 3.08 -23.00 -3.37
CA MET A 154 2.65 -21.79 -4.07
C MET A 154 2.49 -22.03 -5.57
N TYR A 155 1.27 -21.83 -6.04
CA TYR A 155 0.90 -21.95 -7.44
C TYR A 155 -0.07 -20.82 -7.81
N ASN A 156 0.34 -19.97 -8.72
CA ASN A 156 -0.42 -18.82 -9.14
C ASN A 156 -0.78 -18.95 -10.63
N ALA A 157 -2.06 -18.82 -10.95
CA ALA A 157 -2.58 -18.84 -12.31
C ALA A 157 -3.84 -17.96 -12.38
N ASP A 158 -3.69 -16.69 -11.98
CA ASP A 158 -4.81 -15.82 -11.67
C ASP A 158 -4.72 -14.49 -12.40
N ILE A 159 -5.83 -13.79 -12.51
CA ILE A 159 -5.86 -12.39 -12.94
C ILE A 159 -5.72 -11.54 -11.70
N ILE A 160 -4.66 -10.73 -11.65
CA ILE A 160 -4.34 -9.81 -10.55
C ILE A 160 -4.33 -8.36 -11.03
N SER A 161 -4.54 -7.43 -10.10
CA SER A 161 -4.39 -6.00 -10.34
C SER A 161 -3.01 -5.55 -9.86
N MET A 162 -2.16 -5.09 -10.79
CA MET A 162 -0.82 -4.57 -10.48
C MET A 162 -0.63 -3.19 -11.12
N PRO A 163 0.31 -2.35 -10.65
CA PRO A 163 0.47 -0.99 -11.14
C PRO A 163 0.63 -0.90 -12.65
N ASP A 164 1.43 -1.75 -13.26
CA ASP A 164 1.55 -1.84 -14.70
C ASP A 164 2.02 -3.24 -15.17
N LYS A 165 2.02 -3.44 -16.49
CA LYS A 165 2.35 -4.72 -17.13
C LYS A 165 3.82 -4.79 -17.59
N TRP A 166 4.59 -3.74 -17.41
CA TRP A 166 5.97 -3.63 -17.90
C TRP A 166 6.98 -3.67 -16.78
N GLU A 167 6.89 -2.72 -15.86
CA GLU A 167 7.84 -2.54 -14.77
C GLU A 167 7.46 -3.40 -13.56
N TYR A 168 6.16 -3.72 -13.42
CA TYR A 168 5.64 -4.46 -12.28
C TYR A 168 4.75 -5.66 -12.69
N PRO A 169 5.27 -6.58 -13.52
CA PRO A 169 4.48 -7.71 -14.05
C PRO A 169 4.41 -8.91 -13.08
N TRP A 170 4.47 -8.68 -11.78
CA TRP A 170 4.47 -9.71 -10.75
C TRP A 170 3.53 -9.35 -9.59
N TYR A 171 3.31 -10.32 -8.70
CA TYR A 171 2.53 -10.14 -7.49
C TYR A 171 3.26 -9.26 -6.46
N ALA A 172 2.54 -8.31 -5.86
CA ALA A 172 3.00 -7.53 -4.71
C ALA A 172 1.83 -7.28 -3.76
N ALA A 173 1.97 -7.72 -2.51
CA ALA A 173 0.86 -7.85 -1.58
C ALA A 173 0.21 -6.53 -1.20
N TRP A 174 0.97 -5.54 -0.74
CA TRP A 174 0.35 -4.31 -0.26
C TRP A 174 -0.14 -3.40 -1.40
N ASP A 175 0.53 -3.44 -2.56
CA ASP A 175 0.07 -2.77 -3.77
C ASP A 175 -1.30 -3.30 -4.17
N LEU A 176 -1.47 -4.62 -4.23
CA LEU A 176 -2.75 -5.27 -4.53
C LEU A 176 -3.84 -4.87 -3.53
N ALA A 177 -3.51 -4.82 -2.23
CA ALA A 177 -4.43 -4.40 -1.19
C ALA A 177 -4.85 -2.93 -1.33
N PHE A 178 -3.94 -2.01 -1.67
CA PHE A 178 -4.28 -0.62 -1.97
C PHE A 178 -5.14 -0.48 -3.23
N HIS A 179 -4.84 -1.25 -4.29
CA HIS A 179 -5.63 -1.25 -5.52
C HIS A 179 -7.09 -1.63 -5.27
N VAL A 180 -7.36 -2.55 -4.35
CA VAL A 180 -8.72 -2.97 -4.03
C VAL A 180 -9.58 -1.80 -3.56
N LEU A 181 -9.04 -0.81 -2.88
CA LEU A 181 -9.80 0.36 -2.44
C LEU A 181 -10.42 1.11 -3.63
N ALA A 182 -9.64 1.33 -4.69
CA ALA A 182 -10.12 1.95 -5.92
C ALA A 182 -10.98 1.00 -6.76
N LEU A 183 -10.57 -0.27 -6.87
CA LEU A 183 -11.31 -1.30 -7.61
C LEU A 183 -12.74 -1.50 -7.07
N THR A 184 -12.93 -1.44 -5.76
CA THR A 184 -14.26 -1.56 -5.15
C THR A 184 -15.25 -0.49 -5.66
N LEU A 185 -14.75 0.65 -6.18
CA LEU A 185 -15.59 1.68 -6.77
C LEU A 185 -16.14 1.29 -8.16
N VAL A 186 -15.42 0.50 -8.93
CA VAL A 186 -15.74 0.18 -10.34
C VAL A 186 -15.97 -1.31 -10.62
N ASP A 187 -15.43 -2.20 -9.77
CA ASP A 187 -15.57 -3.66 -9.91
C ASP A 187 -15.42 -4.31 -8.51
N GLU A 188 -16.50 -4.22 -7.73
CA GLU A 188 -16.53 -4.70 -6.34
C GLU A 188 -16.21 -6.20 -6.24
N ASP A 189 -16.80 -7.01 -7.12
CA ASP A 189 -16.60 -8.46 -7.13
C ASP A 189 -15.15 -8.84 -7.42
N PHE A 190 -14.52 -8.13 -8.34
CA PHE A 190 -13.10 -8.34 -8.62
C PHE A 190 -12.24 -7.88 -7.45
N GLY A 191 -12.56 -6.75 -6.81
CA GLY A 191 -11.88 -6.28 -5.59
C GLY A 191 -11.95 -7.32 -4.47
N LYS A 192 -13.13 -7.88 -4.18
CA LYS A 192 -13.30 -8.98 -3.21
C LYS A 192 -12.48 -10.22 -3.56
N LYS A 193 -12.48 -10.63 -4.85
CA LYS A 193 -11.69 -11.76 -5.32
C LYS A 193 -10.19 -11.55 -5.15
N GLN A 194 -9.69 -10.32 -5.30
CA GLN A 194 -8.26 -10.01 -5.06
C GLN A 194 -7.89 -10.19 -3.59
N LEU A 195 -8.75 -9.78 -2.65
CA LEU A 195 -8.53 -10.00 -1.22
C LEU A 195 -8.63 -11.48 -0.85
N ASP A 196 -9.62 -12.20 -1.39
CA ASP A 196 -9.72 -13.65 -1.21
C ASP A 196 -8.46 -14.36 -1.71
N LEU A 197 -7.95 -13.97 -2.89
CA LEU A 197 -6.76 -14.55 -3.50
C LEU A 197 -5.52 -14.42 -2.60
N MET A 198 -5.29 -13.23 -2.03
CA MET A 198 -4.15 -12.96 -1.15
C MET A 198 -4.09 -13.89 0.06
N VAL A 199 -5.25 -14.29 0.59
CA VAL A 199 -5.36 -15.10 1.80
C VAL A 199 -5.66 -16.59 1.52
N GLN A 200 -5.67 -17.00 0.25
CA GLN A 200 -5.78 -18.41 -0.14
C GLN A 200 -4.45 -19.15 0.02
N GLY A 201 -4.53 -20.47 0.18
CA GLY A 201 -3.36 -21.33 0.38
C GLY A 201 -2.35 -21.34 -0.77
N GLN A 202 -2.71 -20.86 -1.96
CA GLN A 202 -1.79 -20.67 -3.09
C GLN A 202 -0.91 -19.42 -2.95
N TYR A 203 -1.26 -18.47 -2.09
CA TYR A 203 -0.51 -17.24 -1.81
C TYR A 203 -0.06 -17.17 -0.35
N LEU A 204 -0.92 -17.57 0.59
CA LEU A 204 -0.65 -17.58 2.01
C LEU A 204 0.10 -18.86 2.39
N HIS A 205 1.28 -18.73 2.99
CA HIS A 205 2.01 -19.88 3.52
C HIS A 205 1.21 -20.59 4.64
N PRO A 206 1.29 -21.91 4.79
CA PRO A 206 0.62 -22.64 5.88
C PRO A 206 0.93 -22.13 7.29
N ASN A 207 2.09 -21.49 7.49
CA ASN A 207 2.43 -20.84 8.78
C ASN A 207 1.75 -19.49 9.01
N GLY A 208 0.97 -18.98 8.02
CA GLY A 208 0.30 -17.67 8.07
C GLY A 208 1.06 -16.52 7.44
N GLN A 209 2.25 -16.73 6.90
CA GLN A 209 3.01 -15.69 6.21
C GLN A 209 2.39 -15.34 4.86
N LEU A 210 2.24 -14.04 4.60
CA LEU A 210 1.93 -13.50 3.28
C LEU A 210 3.22 -12.92 2.68
N PRO A 211 3.68 -13.39 1.51
CA PRO A 211 4.91 -12.90 0.91
C PRO A 211 4.71 -11.46 0.39
N ALA A 212 5.75 -10.64 0.49
CA ALA A 212 5.69 -9.27 -0.04
C ALA A 212 5.52 -9.28 -1.57
N TYR A 213 6.33 -10.07 -2.26
CA TYR A 213 6.41 -10.19 -3.72
C TYR A 213 7.10 -11.50 -4.10
N GLU A 214 7.06 -11.87 -5.38
CA GLU A 214 7.56 -13.19 -5.84
C GLU A 214 9.08 -13.38 -5.71
N TRP A 215 9.84 -12.30 -5.67
CA TRP A 215 11.31 -12.37 -5.72
C TRP A 215 11.91 -12.95 -4.45
N ASN A 216 11.47 -12.47 -3.28
CA ASN A 216 11.90 -12.94 -1.98
C ASN A 216 10.69 -13.09 -1.05
N PHE A 217 10.28 -14.32 -0.81
CA PHE A 217 9.14 -14.60 0.08
C PHE A 217 9.46 -14.43 1.57
N GLY A 218 10.74 -14.24 1.92
CA GLY A 218 11.15 -13.89 3.28
C GLY A 218 10.80 -12.45 3.69
N ASP A 219 10.68 -11.56 2.70
CA ASP A 219 10.25 -10.19 2.93
C ASP A 219 8.73 -10.11 3.14
N VAL A 220 8.30 -9.09 3.84
CA VAL A 220 6.89 -8.83 4.12
C VAL A 220 6.53 -7.39 3.79
N ASN A 221 5.30 -7.17 3.34
CA ASN A 221 4.73 -5.84 3.20
C ASN A 221 3.89 -5.48 4.43
N PRO A 222 3.59 -4.18 4.62
CA PRO A 222 2.61 -3.75 5.60
C PRO A 222 1.27 -4.47 5.46
N PRO A 223 0.61 -4.83 6.56
CA PRO A 223 -0.64 -5.61 6.53
C PRO A 223 -1.87 -4.75 6.15
N VAL A 224 -1.85 -4.12 4.98
CA VAL A 224 -2.91 -3.25 4.45
C VAL A 224 -4.19 -4.03 4.11
N HIS A 225 -4.08 -5.31 3.82
CA HIS A 225 -5.18 -6.18 3.38
C HIS A 225 -6.35 -6.25 4.39
N ALA A 226 -6.09 -6.13 5.69
CA ALA A 226 -7.16 -6.08 6.68
C ALA A 226 -7.98 -4.78 6.59
N TRP A 227 -7.31 -3.64 6.39
CA TRP A 227 -7.99 -2.38 6.14
C TRP A 227 -8.80 -2.42 4.84
N SER A 228 -8.21 -2.93 3.76
CA SER A 228 -8.93 -3.07 2.49
C SER A 228 -10.15 -3.96 2.62
N THR A 229 -10.08 -5.03 3.41
CA THR A 229 -11.21 -5.93 3.66
C THR A 229 -12.38 -5.21 4.35
N ILE A 230 -12.12 -4.51 5.46
CA ILE A 230 -13.21 -3.80 6.16
C ILE A 230 -13.73 -2.60 5.36
N PHE A 231 -12.87 -1.93 4.58
CA PHE A 231 -13.27 -0.86 3.67
C PHE A 231 -14.23 -1.38 2.60
N THR A 232 -13.87 -2.46 1.91
CA THR A 232 -14.70 -3.09 0.86
C THR A 232 -16.06 -3.52 1.42
N TYR A 233 -16.09 -4.17 2.58
CA TYR A 233 -17.33 -4.55 3.26
C TYR A 233 -18.22 -3.33 3.57
N ARG A 234 -17.65 -2.27 4.13
CA ARG A 234 -18.39 -1.05 4.47
C ARG A 234 -18.91 -0.33 3.25
N LEU A 235 -18.14 -0.25 2.18
CA LEU A 235 -18.58 0.36 0.93
C LEU A 235 -19.72 -0.44 0.30
N GLN A 236 -19.61 -1.78 0.26
CA GLN A 236 -20.69 -2.66 -0.17
C GLN A 236 -21.97 -2.41 0.65
N LYS A 237 -21.85 -2.41 1.98
CA LYS A 237 -22.97 -2.15 2.88
C LYS A 237 -23.61 -0.78 2.64
N ALA A 238 -22.80 0.26 2.39
CA ALA A 238 -23.30 1.60 2.11
C ALA A 238 -24.05 1.68 0.77
N ARG A 239 -23.59 0.96 -0.26
CA ARG A 239 -24.20 0.95 -1.60
C ARG A 239 -25.47 0.11 -1.69
N HIS A 240 -25.47 -1.06 -1.06
CA HIS A 240 -26.52 -2.06 -1.22
C HIS A 240 -27.43 -2.22 0.00
N GLY A 241 -27.17 -1.45 1.08
CA GLY A 241 -27.91 -1.53 2.34
C GLY A 241 -27.49 -2.69 3.24
N GLN A 242 -26.80 -3.70 2.69
CA GLN A 242 -26.25 -4.84 3.43
C GLN A 242 -24.87 -5.22 2.91
N GLY A 243 -24.01 -5.72 3.80
CA GLY A 243 -22.70 -6.27 3.45
C GLY A 243 -22.71 -7.79 3.45
N ASP A 244 -21.76 -8.40 2.74
CA ASP A 244 -21.57 -9.85 2.71
C ASP A 244 -20.81 -10.29 3.97
N LEU A 245 -21.58 -10.65 5.00
CA LEU A 245 -21.04 -11.02 6.31
C LEU A 245 -20.29 -12.35 6.27
N GLU A 246 -20.71 -13.29 5.40
CA GLU A 246 -20.03 -14.58 5.25
C GLU A 246 -18.64 -14.42 4.61
N TRP A 247 -18.54 -13.54 3.61
CA TRP A 247 -17.25 -13.20 3.03
C TRP A 247 -16.34 -12.54 4.06
N LEU A 248 -16.87 -11.58 4.85
CA LEU A 248 -16.12 -10.90 5.89
C LEU A 248 -15.59 -11.88 6.93
N GLU A 249 -16.39 -12.87 7.33
CA GLU A 249 -15.99 -13.90 8.29
C GLU A 249 -14.92 -14.83 7.73
N ARG A 250 -15.05 -15.27 6.48
CA ARG A 250 -14.00 -16.06 5.82
C ARG A 250 -12.68 -15.31 5.76
N CYS A 251 -12.71 -14.02 5.40
CA CYS A 251 -11.53 -13.15 5.44
C CYS A 251 -10.95 -13.05 6.85
N PHE A 252 -11.79 -12.82 7.87
CA PHE A 252 -11.36 -12.71 9.26
C PHE A 252 -10.52 -13.90 9.72
N HIS A 253 -10.98 -15.12 9.45
CA HIS A 253 -10.27 -16.33 9.85
C HIS A 253 -8.87 -16.42 9.20
N LYS A 254 -8.74 -16.04 7.95
CA LYS A 254 -7.47 -16.05 7.23
C LYS A 254 -6.55 -14.91 7.67
N LEU A 255 -7.10 -13.73 7.85
CA LEU A 255 -6.39 -12.57 8.39
C LEU A 255 -5.85 -12.86 9.80
N LEU A 256 -6.58 -13.61 10.61
CA LEU A 256 -6.14 -14.03 11.94
C LEU A 256 -4.88 -14.91 11.89
N LEU A 257 -4.74 -15.79 10.89
CA LEU A 257 -3.52 -16.58 10.68
C LEU A 257 -2.33 -15.67 10.39
N ASN A 258 -2.51 -14.70 9.49
CA ASN A 258 -1.46 -13.75 9.15
C ASN A 258 -1.11 -12.83 10.34
N PHE A 259 -2.11 -12.34 11.08
CA PHE A 259 -1.88 -11.58 12.31
C PHE A 259 -1.05 -12.36 13.33
N THR A 260 -1.40 -13.63 13.56
CA THR A 260 -0.69 -14.51 14.48
C THR A 260 0.75 -14.75 14.03
N TRP A 261 0.98 -14.90 12.72
CA TRP A 261 2.33 -15.01 12.17
C TRP A 261 3.17 -13.78 12.50
N TRP A 262 2.64 -12.57 12.30
CA TRP A 262 3.32 -11.32 12.64
C TRP A 262 3.73 -11.26 14.10
N VAL A 263 2.79 -11.53 15.01
CA VAL A 263 3.03 -11.53 16.46
C VAL A 263 4.12 -12.50 16.86
N ASN A 264 4.15 -13.71 16.25
CA ASN A 264 5.09 -14.75 16.61
C ASN A 264 6.46 -14.66 15.92
N ARG A 265 6.56 -13.91 14.82
CA ARG A 265 7.76 -13.89 13.97
C ARG A 265 8.43 -12.54 13.87
N LYS A 266 7.71 -11.47 14.11
CA LYS A 266 8.21 -10.11 13.93
C LYS A 266 8.28 -9.31 15.25
N ASP A 267 7.85 -9.89 16.36
CA ASP A 267 8.13 -9.41 17.72
C ASP A 267 9.27 -10.24 18.31
N ARG A 268 10.50 -9.79 18.11
CA ARG A 268 11.72 -10.49 18.51
C ARG A 268 11.80 -10.75 20.02
N THR A 269 11.32 -9.80 20.79
CA THR A 269 11.49 -9.79 22.26
C THR A 269 10.23 -10.18 23.03
N GLY A 270 9.10 -10.37 22.34
CA GLY A 270 7.80 -10.60 22.95
C GLY A 270 7.25 -9.38 23.70
N LYS A 271 7.70 -8.16 23.34
CA LYS A 271 7.35 -6.91 24.01
C LYS A 271 6.41 -6.02 23.20
N ASN A 272 5.76 -6.57 22.18
CA ASN A 272 4.84 -5.89 21.27
C ASN A 272 5.51 -4.75 20.48
N VAL A 273 6.77 -4.90 20.14
CA VAL A 273 7.55 -4.02 19.29
C VAL A 273 7.99 -4.81 18.07
N PHE A 274 7.69 -4.32 16.88
CA PHE A 274 7.78 -5.11 15.67
C PHE A 274 8.90 -4.65 14.75
N GLU A 275 9.51 -5.64 14.06
CA GLU A 275 10.44 -5.46 12.98
C GLU A 275 9.85 -6.09 11.71
N GLY A 276 9.55 -5.30 10.70
CA GLY A 276 9.00 -5.78 9.42
C GLY A 276 10.07 -5.99 8.34
N GLY A 277 11.31 -5.60 8.62
CA GLY A 277 12.35 -5.57 7.60
C GLY A 277 12.05 -4.47 6.57
N PHE A 278 12.01 -4.82 5.29
CA PHE A 278 11.84 -3.90 4.17
C PHE A 278 10.62 -2.97 4.30
N LEU A 279 9.42 -3.48 4.49
CA LEU A 279 8.15 -2.74 4.58
C LEU A 279 7.92 -1.69 3.48
N GLY A 280 8.72 -1.72 2.41
CA GLY A 280 8.64 -0.77 1.32
C GLY A 280 9.14 0.65 1.64
N LEU A 281 9.75 0.91 2.80
CA LEU A 281 10.20 2.22 3.27
C LEU A 281 11.72 2.32 3.51
N ASP A 282 12.48 1.37 3.08
CA ASP A 282 13.93 1.28 3.31
C ASP A 282 14.75 2.38 2.62
N ASN A 283 14.26 2.91 1.51
CA ASN A 283 14.90 4.01 0.79
C ASN A 283 14.82 5.39 1.48
N ILE A 284 14.13 5.48 2.60
CA ILE A 284 14.04 6.68 3.45
C ILE A 284 14.57 6.43 4.86
N GLY A 285 15.43 5.41 5.01
CA GLY A 285 16.13 5.05 6.22
C GLY A 285 17.64 5.06 6.04
N LEU A 286 18.38 4.88 7.13
CA LEU A 286 19.86 4.85 7.13
C LEU A 286 20.42 3.52 6.63
N PHE A 287 19.68 2.41 6.79
CA PHE A 287 20.15 1.07 6.52
C PHE A 287 19.19 0.33 5.60
N ASP A 288 19.72 -0.63 4.84
CA ASP A 288 18.92 -1.65 4.20
C ASP A 288 18.29 -2.55 5.28
N ARG A 289 16.98 -2.46 5.40
CA ARG A 289 16.19 -3.20 6.40
C ARG A 289 16.03 -4.68 6.06
N SER A 290 16.31 -5.09 4.83
CA SER A 290 16.29 -6.49 4.37
C SER A 290 17.59 -7.21 4.67
N ALA A 291 18.67 -6.48 4.98
CA ALA A 291 19.98 -7.04 5.26
C ALA A 291 20.33 -7.00 6.76
N PRO A 292 21.27 -7.84 7.23
CA PRO A 292 21.84 -7.68 8.57
C PRO A 292 22.41 -6.28 8.76
N LEU A 293 22.09 -5.65 9.89
CA LEU A 293 22.57 -4.30 10.18
C LEU A 293 24.10 -4.26 10.31
N PRO A 294 24.77 -3.22 9.79
CA PRO A 294 26.21 -3.07 9.88
C PRO A 294 26.72 -2.90 11.33
N THR A 295 25.83 -2.61 12.26
CA THR A 295 26.11 -2.51 13.70
C THR A 295 26.11 -3.87 14.43
N GLY A 296 25.63 -4.94 13.77
CA GLY A 296 25.41 -6.25 14.38
C GLY A 296 24.21 -6.31 15.34
N GLY A 297 23.47 -5.21 15.50
CA GLY A 297 22.28 -5.10 16.34
C GLY A 297 20.98 -5.39 15.56
N TYR A 298 19.88 -4.83 16.02
CA TYR A 298 18.58 -4.91 15.35
C TYR A 298 17.81 -3.59 15.49
N LEU A 299 16.79 -3.43 14.65
CA LEU A 299 16.00 -2.22 14.56
C LEU A 299 14.57 -2.49 15.04
N GLU A 300 14.16 -1.79 16.09
CA GLU A 300 12.75 -1.69 16.47
C GLU A 300 12.09 -0.63 15.58
N GLN A 301 11.17 -1.03 14.72
CA GLN A 301 10.65 -0.17 13.66
C GLN A 301 9.38 0.56 14.09
N ALA A 302 9.38 1.90 13.98
CA ALA A 302 8.22 2.72 14.30
C ALA A 302 7.07 2.49 13.31
N ASP A 303 7.38 2.33 12.02
CA ASP A 303 6.39 1.95 11.02
C ASP A 303 5.88 0.52 11.22
N GLY A 304 6.76 -0.46 11.42
CA GLY A 304 6.36 -1.85 11.65
C GLY A 304 5.42 -2.01 12.85
N THR A 305 5.72 -1.30 13.94
CA THR A 305 4.90 -1.32 15.14
C THR A 305 3.57 -0.58 14.94
N ALA A 306 3.58 0.56 14.22
CA ALA A 306 2.35 1.30 13.86
C ALA A 306 1.44 0.48 12.94
N TRP A 307 2.01 -0.23 11.95
CA TRP A 307 1.25 -1.12 11.08
C TRP A 307 0.57 -2.25 11.86
N MET A 308 1.23 -2.80 12.88
CA MET A 308 0.62 -3.83 13.72
C MET A 308 -0.46 -3.26 14.64
N ALA A 309 -0.33 -2.04 15.14
CA ALA A 309 -1.39 -1.35 15.85
C ALA A 309 -2.62 -1.13 14.95
N LEU A 310 -2.42 -0.68 13.71
CA LEU A 310 -3.50 -0.54 12.72
C LEU A 310 -4.13 -1.88 12.36
N PHE A 311 -3.32 -2.94 12.20
CA PHE A 311 -3.85 -4.29 11.95
C PHE A 311 -4.75 -4.77 13.09
N CYS A 312 -4.34 -4.56 14.35
CA CYS A 312 -5.20 -4.84 15.52
C CYS A 312 -6.53 -4.08 15.44
N GLN A 313 -6.49 -2.79 15.08
CA GLN A 313 -7.69 -1.97 14.95
C GLN A 313 -8.61 -2.48 13.84
N ASN A 314 -8.06 -2.83 12.67
CA ASN A 314 -8.85 -3.35 11.57
C ASN A 314 -9.47 -4.72 11.91
N MET A 315 -8.72 -5.60 12.58
CA MET A 315 -9.27 -6.87 13.08
C MET A 315 -10.34 -6.66 14.13
N LEU A 316 -10.21 -5.65 15.00
CA LEU A 316 -11.25 -5.23 15.95
C LEU A 316 -12.51 -4.73 15.22
N GLU A 317 -12.34 -3.90 14.18
CA GLU A 317 -13.45 -3.40 13.37
C GLU A 317 -14.22 -4.54 12.69
N ILE A 318 -13.48 -5.52 12.11
CA ILE A 318 -14.10 -6.71 11.50
C ILE A 318 -14.81 -7.56 12.56
N ALA A 319 -14.13 -7.88 13.67
CA ALA A 319 -14.74 -8.65 14.76
C ALA A 319 -15.99 -7.98 15.32
N GLY A 320 -15.98 -6.63 15.44
CA GLY A 320 -17.14 -5.85 15.88
C GLY A 320 -18.32 -5.96 14.92
N GLN A 321 -18.08 -5.91 13.61
CA GLN A 321 -19.15 -6.13 12.61
C GLN A 321 -19.72 -7.55 12.70
N LEU A 322 -18.87 -8.55 12.85
CA LEU A 322 -19.28 -9.95 13.00
C LEU A 322 -20.04 -10.18 14.31
N ALA A 323 -19.63 -9.53 15.40
CA ALA A 323 -20.24 -9.69 16.72
C ALA A 323 -21.69 -9.19 16.79
N VAL A 324 -22.10 -8.31 15.87
CA VAL A 324 -23.51 -7.84 15.79
C VAL A 324 -24.47 -9.01 15.58
N GLU A 325 -24.13 -9.96 14.73
CA GLU A 325 -24.96 -11.12 14.41
C GLU A 325 -24.45 -12.42 15.07
N ARG A 326 -23.18 -12.45 15.45
CA ARG A 326 -22.48 -13.63 15.96
C ARG A 326 -21.71 -13.31 17.25
N PRO A 327 -22.38 -13.35 18.42
CA PRO A 327 -21.79 -12.94 19.72
C PRO A 327 -20.47 -13.65 20.10
N ALA A 328 -20.16 -14.80 19.51
CA ALA A 328 -18.88 -15.51 19.71
C ALA A 328 -17.67 -14.62 19.39
N TYR A 329 -17.81 -13.61 18.51
CA TYR A 329 -16.71 -12.68 18.15
C TYR A 329 -16.43 -11.61 19.22
N LEU A 330 -17.25 -11.45 20.25
CA LEU A 330 -16.98 -10.52 21.36
C LEU A 330 -15.66 -10.83 22.08
N GLY A 331 -15.34 -12.10 22.25
CA GLY A 331 -14.05 -12.52 22.78
C GLY A 331 -12.86 -12.07 21.92
N MET A 332 -13.05 -12.03 20.59
CA MET A 332 -12.03 -11.53 19.65
C MET A 332 -11.91 -10.01 19.71
N CYS A 333 -12.99 -9.29 19.87
CA CYS A 333 -12.96 -7.83 20.10
C CYS A 333 -12.07 -7.51 21.32
N ARG A 334 -12.29 -8.18 22.45
CA ARG A 334 -11.47 -8.00 23.64
C ARG A 334 -9.99 -8.31 23.38
N LYS A 335 -9.68 -9.44 22.73
CA LYS A 335 -8.32 -9.81 22.38
C LYS A 335 -7.60 -8.69 21.61
N PHE A 336 -8.25 -8.14 20.59
CA PHE A 336 -7.62 -7.11 19.75
C PHE A 336 -7.49 -5.77 20.46
N ILE A 337 -8.43 -5.40 21.35
CA ILE A 337 -8.30 -4.20 22.17
C ILE A 337 -7.12 -4.34 23.13
N GLU A 338 -7.04 -5.43 23.88
CA GLU A 338 -5.94 -5.67 24.83
C GLU A 338 -4.58 -5.67 24.09
N HIS A 339 -4.49 -6.35 22.96
CA HIS A 339 -3.25 -6.40 22.17
C HIS A 339 -2.86 -5.04 21.61
N TYR A 340 -3.83 -4.30 21.07
CA TYR A 340 -3.63 -2.92 20.60
C TYR A 340 -3.06 -2.03 21.73
N LEU A 341 -3.63 -2.10 22.92
CA LEU A 341 -3.17 -1.30 24.05
C LEU A 341 -1.72 -1.61 24.44
N TRP A 342 -1.33 -2.86 24.38
CA TRP A 342 0.06 -3.26 24.62
C TRP A 342 1.00 -2.74 23.54
N ILE A 343 0.65 -2.85 22.27
CA ILE A 343 1.45 -2.30 21.15
C ILE A 343 1.60 -0.79 21.30
N ALA A 344 0.50 -0.07 21.51
CA ALA A 344 0.49 1.38 21.64
C ALA A 344 1.35 1.87 22.83
N SER A 345 1.27 1.18 23.96
CA SER A 345 2.12 1.47 25.12
C SER A 345 3.60 1.24 24.82
N SER A 346 3.91 0.13 24.15
CA SER A 346 5.30 -0.25 23.85
C SER A 346 5.95 0.71 22.86
N MET A 347 5.21 1.34 21.96
CA MET A 347 5.74 2.42 21.10
C MET A 347 6.21 3.63 21.87
N ILE A 348 5.55 3.96 22.97
CA ILE A 348 5.88 5.13 23.78
C ILE A 348 7.03 4.82 24.76
N HIS A 349 6.94 3.69 25.47
CA HIS A 349 7.93 3.30 26.48
C HIS A 349 9.07 2.45 25.95
N GLY A 350 8.88 1.78 24.82
CA GLY A 350 9.84 0.84 24.26
C GLY A 350 9.87 -0.51 24.96
N GLY A 351 10.53 -1.46 24.30
CA GLY A 351 10.81 -2.79 24.85
C GLY A 351 11.98 -2.80 25.87
N GLY A 352 12.63 -1.66 26.13
CA GLY A 352 13.81 -1.48 26.95
C GLY A 352 13.86 -0.12 27.66
N ASP A 353 14.98 0.57 27.54
CA ASP A 353 15.30 1.85 28.20
C ASP A 353 14.70 3.07 27.50
N ILE A 354 14.52 3.00 26.18
CA ILE A 354 13.95 4.10 25.38
C ILE A 354 12.85 3.57 24.45
N GLY A 355 11.80 4.38 24.25
CA GLY A 355 10.73 4.14 23.27
C GLY A 355 10.98 4.87 21.95
N MET A 356 10.03 4.71 21.03
CA MET A 356 10.08 5.33 19.69
C MET A 356 9.72 6.81 19.73
N TRP A 357 8.93 7.25 20.70
CA TRP A 357 8.55 8.65 20.88
C TRP A 357 9.70 9.47 21.43
N ASP A 358 10.07 10.56 20.76
CA ASP A 358 11.03 11.54 21.22
C ASP A 358 10.30 12.77 21.77
N GLU A 359 10.48 13.04 23.08
CA GLU A 359 9.78 14.15 23.74
C GLU A 359 10.35 15.53 23.34
N GLU A 360 11.59 15.62 22.90
CA GLU A 360 12.17 16.87 22.45
C GLU A 360 11.62 17.26 21.07
N ASP A 361 11.72 16.36 20.11
CA ASP A 361 11.27 16.59 18.72
C ASP A 361 9.74 16.51 18.58
N GLY A 362 9.04 15.79 19.47
CA GLY A 362 7.61 15.53 19.35
C GLY A 362 7.28 14.63 18.14
N PHE A 363 8.13 13.66 17.90
CA PHE A 363 8.08 12.81 16.72
C PHE A 363 8.47 11.37 17.05
N PHE A 364 8.10 10.41 16.18
CA PHE A 364 8.49 9.01 16.35
C PHE A 364 9.70 8.68 15.48
N TYR A 365 10.56 7.82 16.01
CA TYR A 365 11.75 7.33 15.33
C TYR A 365 11.94 5.83 15.56
N ASP A 366 12.60 5.17 14.62
CA ASP A 366 13.12 3.82 14.84
C ASP A 366 14.15 3.83 15.99
N VAL A 367 14.20 2.72 16.72
CA VAL A 367 15.17 2.52 17.80
C VAL A 367 16.17 1.44 17.39
N LEU A 368 17.43 1.82 17.28
CA LEU A 368 18.54 0.91 17.07
C LEU A 368 18.98 0.30 18.40
N ARG A 369 18.98 -1.03 18.49
CA ARG A 369 19.50 -1.79 19.61
C ARG A 369 20.86 -2.36 19.26
N LEU A 370 21.89 -2.00 19.98
CA LEU A 370 23.27 -2.44 19.76
C LEU A 370 23.58 -3.71 20.55
N PRO A 371 24.55 -4.55 20.09
CA PRO A 371 24.93 -5.78 20.80
C PRO A 371 25.46 -5.54 22.22
N ASN A 372 25.99 -4.38 22.50
CA ASN A 372 26.49 -3.99 23.82
C ASN A 372 25.39 -3.54 24.81
N GLY A 373 24.11 -3.64 24.41
CA GLY A 373 22.95 -3.23 25.21
C GLY A 373 22.60 -1.75 25.12
N GLN A 374 23.37 -0.93 24.42
CA GLN A 374 23.03 0.47 24.20
C GLN A 374 21.90 0.59 23.18
N SER A 375 21.13 1.66 23.30
CA SER A 375 20.01 1.96 22.45
C SER A 375 20.02 3.41 22.03
N MET A 376 19.58 3.69 20.80
CA MET A 376 19.45 5.05 20.30
C MET A 376 18.32 5.19 19.28
N ARG A 377 17.70 6.36 19.21
CA ARG A 377 16.77 6.70 18.14
C ARG A 377 17.54 7.12 16.89
N LEU A 378 17.14 6.60 15.75
CA LEU A 378 17.63 7.05 14.45
C LEU A 378 16.78 8.23 13.99
N LYS A 379 17.27 9.46 14.23
CA LYS A 379 16.49 10.70 14.02
C LYS A 379 16.34 11.07 12.55
N VAL A 380 15.82 10.16 11.74
CA VAL A 380 15.40 10.41 10.35
C VAL A 380 13.94 10.85 10.36
N ARG A 381 13.69 12.11 10.02
CA ARG A 381 12.33 12.65 9.87
C ARG A 381 11.72 12.19 8.55
N SER A 382 11.01 11.07 8.59
CA SER A 382 10.40 10.44 7.43
C SER A 382 8.97 9.97 7.73
N MET A 383 8.27 9.46 6.71
CA MET A 383 6.95 8.84 6.87
C MET A 383 6.92 7.72 7.91
N VAL A 384 8.04 7.05 8.18
CA VAL A 384 8.17 6.07 9.26
C VAL A 384 7.64 6.65 10.58
N GLY A 385 8.01 7.87 10.93
CA GLY A 385 7.56 8.55 12.13
C GLY A 385 6.16 9.18 12.03
N LEU A 386 5.57 9.28 10.86
CA LEU A 386 4.19 9.72 10.65
C LEU A 386 3.17 8.57 10.71
N LEU A 387 3.58 7.34 10.44
CA LEU A 387 2.66 6.19 10.41
C LEU A 387 1.92 5.92 11.73
N PRO A 388 2.48 6.21 12.94
CA PRO A 388 1.71 6.11 14.18
C PRO A 388 0.44 6.97 14.19
N LEU A 389 0.39 8.08 13.44
CA LEU A 389 -0.82 8.88 13.22
C LEU A 389 -1.94 8.05 12.55
N CYS A 390 -1.57 7.12 11.68
CA CYS A 390 -2.51 6.32 10.89
C CYS A 390 -3.13 5.17 11.69
N ALA A 391 -2.53 4.78 12.82
CA ALA A 391 -3.08 3.79 13.73
C ALA A 391 -4.19 4.40 14.60
N VAL A 392 -5.31 4.69 13.97
CA VAL A 392 -6.48 5.32 14.57
C VAL A 392 -7.77 4.71 14.06
N THR A 393 -8.73 4.49 14.95
CA THR A 393 -10.10 4.11 14.61
C THR A 393 -11.11 4.66 15.63
N VAL A 394 -12.32 4.92 15.14
CA VAL A 394 -13.43 5.45 15.93
C VAL A 394 -14.57 4.44 15.94
N PHE A 395 -15.14 4.23 17.10
CA PHE A 395 -16.33 3.38 17.29
C PHE A 395 -17.51 4.23 17.74
N GLU A 396 -18.67 3.96 17.14
CA GLU A 396 -19.95 4.58 17.54
C GLU A 396 -20.35 4.07 18.94
N SER A 397 -21.01 4.93 19.71
CA SER A 397 -21.48 4.60 21.07
C SER A 397 -22.56 3.51 21.12
N THR A 398 -23.30 3.35 20.03
CA THR A 398 -24.44 2.41 19.92
C THR A 398 -24.03 0.98 19.59
N GLY A 399 -22.73 0.68 19.58
CA GLY A 399 -22.24 -0.67 19.31
C GLY A 399 -22.59 -1.67 20.41
N MET A 400 -23.17 -2.81 20.03
CA MET A 400 -23.69 -3.88 20.91
C MET A 400 -22.68 -4.42 21.94
N TRP A 401 -21.37 -4.22 21.71
CA TRP A 401 -20.31 -4.72 22.60
C TRP A 401 -20.05 -3.80 23.81
N MET A 402 -20.53 -2.53 23.80
CA MET A 402 -20.26 -1.56 24.87
C MET A 402 -20.95 -1.90 26.20
N ASP A 403 -22.05 -2.62 26.17
CA ASP A 403 -22.83 -3.02 27.38
C ASP A 403 -22.59 -4.48 27.78
N THR A 404 -21.68 -5.18 27.15
CA THR A 404 -21.38 -6.58 27.43
C THR A 404 -20.50 -6.76 28.67
N GLU A 405 -20.44 -7.98 29.21
CA GLU A 405 -19.51 -8.34 30.28
C GLU A 405 -18.05 -8.12 29.84
N ASP A 406 -17.73 -8.36 28.57
CA ASP A 406 -16.40 -8.10 28.03
C ASP A 406 -16.05 -6.60 28.01
N ALA A 407 -16.99 -5.74 27.71
CA ALA A 407 -16.81 -4.28 27.82
C ALA A 407 -16.59 -3.84 29.27
N ARG A 408 -17.32 -4.43 30.22
CA ARG A 408 -17.12 -4.17 31.66
C ARG A 408 -15.74 -4.67 32.14
N ARG A 409 -15.27 -5.80 31.64
CA ARG A 409 -13.91 -6.32 31.92
C ARG A 409 -12.83 -5.41 31.35
N LEU A 410 -13.01 -4.94 30.11
CA LEU A 410 -12.10 -3.99 29.49
C LEU A 410 -12.03 -2.68 30.28
N ARG A 411 -13.19 -2.14 30.70
CA ARG A 411 -13.23 -0.94 31.53
C ARG A 411 -12.45 -1.14 32.83
N ARG A 412 -12.69 -2.23 33.56
CA ARG A 412 -11.94 -2.60 34.77
C ARG A 412 -10.44 -2.74 34.50
N PHE A 413 -10.06 -3.34 33.38
CA PHE A 413 -8.66 -3.44 32.97
C PHE A 413 -8.00 -2.06 32.77
N LEU A 414 -8.69 -1.16 32.08
CA LEU A 414 -8.19 0.21 31.84
C LEU A 414 -8.18 1.06 33.10
N GLU A 415 -9.19 0.92 33.95
CA GLU A 415 -9.28 1.64 35.25
C GLU A 415 -8.17 1.20 36.23
N ALA A 416 -7.80 -0.08 36.17
CA ALA A 416 -6.70 -0.63 36.97
C ALA A 416 -5.29 -0.24 36.45
N ARG A 417 -5.20 0.42 35.28
CA ARG A 417 -3.93 0.79 34.63
C ARG A 417 -3.92 2.26 34.18
N PRO A 418 -3.95 3.21 35.11
CA PRO A 418 -3.95 4.64 34.77
C PRO A 418 -2.70 5.07 34.00
N GLU A 419 -1.56 4.43 34.24
CA GLU A 419 -0.32 4.65 33.52
C GLU A 419 -0.45 4.38 32.02
N LEU A 420 -1.13 3.30 31.64
CA LEU A 420 -1.38 2.94 30.24
C LEU A 420 -2.29 3.99 29.57
N ARG A 421 -3.33 4.45 30.26
CA ARG A 421 -4.25 5.48 29.77
C ARG A 421 -3.59 6.84 29.58
N ALA A 422 -2.58 7.18 30.39
CA ALA A 422 -1.85 8.45 30.28
C ALA A 422 -0.95 8.50 29.03
N LEU A 423 -0.45 7.37 28.55
CA LEU A 423 0.49 7.30 27.44
C LEU A 423 -0.15 7.50 26.07
N ILE A 424 -1.36 6.96 25.90
CA ILE A 424 -2.13 6.92 24.65
C ILE A 424 -3.36 7.82 24.78
N HIS A 425 -4.17 7.89 23.72
CA HIS A 425 -5.52 8.45 23.90
C HIS A 425 -6.35 7.55 24.83
N ASP A 426 -7.00 8.14 25.84
CA ASP A 426 -7.85 7.38 26.78
C ASP A 426 -9.09 6.82 26.06
N PRO A 427 -9.19 5.49 25.83
CA PRO A 427 -10.33 4.90 25.11
C PRO A 427 -11.67 5.04 25.84
N LEU A 428 -11.65 5.38 27.13
CA LEU A 428 -12.88 5.61 27.91
C LEU A 428 -13.42 7.02 27.74
N LYS A 429 -12.60 7.97 27.28
CA LYS A 429 -13.02 9.36 27.07
C LYS A 429 -13.99 9.43 25.88
N PRO A 430 -15.20 9.98 26.04
CA PRO A 430 -16.11 10.17 24.92
C PRO A 430 -15.70 11.39 24.08
N GLY A 431 -15.91 11.28 22.77
CA GLY A 431 -15.84 12.38 21.82
C GLY A 431 -17.20 12.85 21.35
N GLN A 432 -17.25 13.43 20.15
CA GLN A 432 -18.50 13.83 19.51
C GLN A 432 -19.46 12.64 19.37
N ALA A 433 -20.73 12.84 19.72
CA ALA A 433 -21.78 11.82 19.74
C ALA A 433 -21.40 10.56 20.56
N ASP A 434 -20.72 10.76 21.69
CA ASP A 434 -20.23 9.69 22.57
C ASP A 434 -19.30 8.66 21.92
N ARG A 435 -18.74 8.96 20.75
CA ARG A 435 -17.77 8.09 20.05
C ARG A 435 -16.56 7.80 20.89
N LYS A 436 -15.98 6.63 20.69
CA LYS A 436 -14.73 6.20 21.34
C LYS A 436 -13.60 6.17 20.33
N LEU A 437 -12.45 6.71 20.72
CA LEU A 437 -11.26 6.79 19.89
C LEU A 437 -10.19 5.83 20.42
N PHE A 438 -9.70 4.98 19.54
CA PHE A 438 -8.49 4.20 19.74
C PHE A 438 -7.37 4.82 18.90
N SER A 439 -6.43 5.45 19.56
CA SER A 439 -5.28 6.12 18.94
C SER A 439 -4.04 6.00 19.82
N ILE A 440 -2.88 5.74 19.20
CA ILE A 440 -1.56 5.78 19.85
C ILE A 440 -1.29 7.20 20.39
N LEU A 441 -1.77 8.21 19.67
CA LEU A 441 -1.53 9.62 19.98
C LEU A 441 -2.63 10.15 20.91
N ASN A 442 -2.25 10.58 22.11
CA ASN A 442 -3.09 11.49 22.87
C ASN A 442 -3.13 12.87 22.20
N GLU A 443 -4.01 13.76 22.67
CA GLU A 443 -4.20 15.08 22.05
C GLU A 443 -2.91 15.90 21.96
N ALA A 444 -2.06 15.88 22.99
CA ALA A 444 -0.81 16.62 23.01
C ALA A 444 0.18 16.11 21.95
N LYS A 445 0.35 14.79 21.86
CA LYS A 445 1.21 14.17 20.83
C LYS A 445 0.65 14.40 19.43
N LEU A 446 -0.67 14.27 19.26
CA LEU A 446 -1.34 14.52 17.98
C LEU A 446 -1.06 15.93 17.46
N ARG A 447 -1.18 16.96 18.32
CA ARG A 447 -0.88 18.36 17.95
C ARG A 447 0.56 18.53 17.51
N ARG A 448 1.52 17.89 18.19
CA ARG A 448 2.95 17.98 17.85
C ARG A 448 3.27 17.31 16.52
N VAL A 449 2.78 16.08 16.30
CA VAL A 449 2.97 15.38 15.03
C VAL A 449 2.33 16.15 13.87
N LEU A 450 1.12 16.68 14.07
CA LEU A 450 0.44 17.48 13.04
C LEU A 450 1.19 18.80 12.77
N ALA A 451 1.74 19.45 13.77
CA ALA A 451 2.54 20.67 13.57
C ALA A 451 3.75 20.42 12.67
N THR A 452 4.47 19.30 12.87
CA THR A 452 5.59 18.90 12.02
C THR A 452 5.11 18.45 10.62
N MET A 453 4.04 17.65 10.54
CA MET A 453 3.51 17.16 9.26
C MET A 453 3.01 18.30 8.36
N LEU A 454 2.43 19.35 8.95
CA LEU A 454 1.83 20.47 8.23
C LEU A 454 2.78 21.66 8.05
N ASP A 455 4.04 21.53 8.43
CA ASP A 455 5.07 22.54 8.17
C ASP A 455 5.66 22.37 6.76
N GLU A 456 5.65 23.44 5.96
CA GLU A 456 6.18 23.45 4.59
C GLU A 456 7.71 23.31 4.54
N LYS A 457 8.40 23.61 5.63
CA LYS A 457 9.84 23.38 5.81
C LYS A 457 10.16 21.92 6.14
N GLU A 458 9.15 21.16 6.55
CA GLU A 458 9.23 19.75 6.92
C GLU A 458 8.52 18.88 5.85
N PHE A 459 7.30 18.45 6.14
CA PHE A 459 6.62 17.45 5.33
C PHE A 459 5.61 18.02 4.34
N LEU A 460 4.98 19.16 4.62
CA LEU A 460 3.93 19.68 3.75
C LEU A 460 4.51 20.26 2.46
N SER A 461 4.12 19.73 1.31
CA SER A 461 4.49 20.23 0.00
C SER A 461 3.27 20.82 -0.73
N PRO A 462 3.45 21.54 -1.85
CA PRO A 462 2.33 21.93 -2.73
C PRO A 462 1.52 20.72 -3.22
N PHE A 463 2.06 19.50 -3.18
CA PHE A 463 1.53 18.29 -3.79
C PHE A 463 1.17 17.20 -2.78
N GLY A 464 1.12 17.50 -1.47
CA GLY A 464 0.83 16.56 -0.40
C GLY A 464 1.96 16.40 0.61
N VAL A 465 1.88 15.35 1.44
CA VAL A 465 2.87 15.06 2.50
C VAL A 465 4.04 14.28 1.91
N ARG A 466 5.27 14.79 2.15
CA ARG A 466 6.52 14.19 1.67
C ARG A 466 6.83 12.87 2.41
N ALA A 467 7.46 11.94 1.72
CA ALA A 467 7.96 10.69 2.31
C ALA A 467 9.15 10.96 3.27
N LEU A 468 10.01 11.90 2.90
CA LEU A 468 11.14 12.37 3.72
C LEU A 468 11.01 13.88 3.95
N SER A 469 11.27 14.34 5.17
CA SER A 469 11.19 15.76 5.48
C SER A 469 12.23 16.59 4.71
N ARG A 470 11.79 17.73 4.20
CA ARG A 470 12.67 18.73 3.58
C ARG A 470 13.75 19.26 4.55
N TYR A 471 13.56 19.13 5.85
CA TYR A 471 14.58 19.43 6.86
C TYR A 471 15.94 18.80 6.52
N HIS A 472 15.94 17.59 5.97
CA HIS A 472 17.16 16.87 5.59
C HIS A 472 17.85 17.40 4.33
N SER A 473 17.35 18.47 3.68
CA SER A 473 18.09 19.18 2.63
C SER A 473 19.28 19.98 3.19
N GLU A 474 19.09 20.54 4.39
CA GLU A 474 20.12 21.35 5.09
C GLU A 474 20.76 20.58 6.25
N HIS A 475 20.08 19.54 6.75
CA HIS A 475 20.51 18.72 7.90
C HIS A 475 20.44 17.23 7.55
N PRO A 476 21.33 16.73 6.68
CA PRO A 476 21.41 15.31 6.39
C PRO A 476 21.60 14.49 7.66
N CYS A 477 20.87 13.37 7.78
CA CYS A 477 21.07 12.45 8.88
C CYS A 477 22.23 11.51 8.54
N VAL A 478 23.27 11.49 9.38
CA VAL A 478 24.49 10.71 9.15
C VAL A 478 24.76 9.80 10.35
N PHE A 479 25.03 8.54 10.07
CA PHE A 479 25.44 7.55 11.07
C PHE A 479 26.76 6.87 10.67
N ARG A 480 27.70 6.78 11.62
CA ARG A 480 29.02 6.17 11.37
C ARG A 480 29.23 4.94 12.23
N THR A 481 29.57 3.83 11.60
CA THR A 481 29.87 2.58 12.29
C THR A 481 30.84 1.73 11.45
N GLY A 482 31.76 1.00 12.11
CA GLY A 482 32.67 0.08 11.42
C GLY A 482 33.54 0.73 10.35
N GLY A 483 33.84 2.06 10.44
CA GLY A 483 34.58 2.80 9.42
C GLY A 483 33.77 3.16 8.17
N GLN A 484 32.47 2.88 8.16
CA GLN A 484 31.53 3.25 7.09
C GLN A 484 30.62 4.38 7.55
N GLU A 485 30.18 5.18 6.58
CA GLU A 485 29.21 6.25 6.77
C GLU A 485 27.91 5.91 6.04
N PHE A 486 26.79 6.04 6.73
CA PHE A 486 25.43 5.85 6.24
C PHE A 486 24.69 7.18 6.34
N GLY A 487 24.01 7.60 5.28
CA GLY A 487 23.39 8.90 5.25
C GLY A 487 22.03 8.91 4.57
N VAL A 488 21.18 9.85 4.99
CA VAL A 488 19.92 10.20 4.34
C VAL A 488 19.86 11.70 4.18
N ALA A 489 19.69 12.17 2.94
CA ALA A 489 19.46 13.55 2.58
C ALA A 489 18.16 13.70 1.78
N TYR A 490 17.53 14.87 1.80
CA TYR A 490 16.35 15.15 0.99
C TYR A 490 16.76 15.52 -0.43
N LEU A 491 16.62 14.56 -1.36
CA LEU A 491 16.96 14.67 -2.77
C LEU A 491 15.72 14.28 -3.62
N PRO A 492 14.77 15.18 -3.83
CA PRO A 492 13.45 14.82 -4.39
C PRO A 492 13.47 14.41 -5.86
N ALA A 493 14.49 14.81 -6.63
CA ALA A 493 14.60 14.52 -8.06
C ALA A 493 15.76 13.58 -8.40
N GLU A 494 16.68 13.36 -7.47
CA GLU A 494 17.91 12.62 -7.69
C GLU A 494 18.16 11.63 -6.54
N SER A 495 18.99 10.63 -6.82
CA SER A 495 19.44 9.67 -5.81
C SER A 495 20.96 9.63 -5.80
N ASP A 496 21.55 9.75 -4.62
CA ASP A 496 22.99 9.64 -4.37
C ASP A 496 23.38 8.28 -3.79
N SER A 497 22.43 7.36 -3.67
CA SER A 497 22.65 6.01 -3.15
C SER A 497 22.07 4.95 -4.07
N GLY A 498 22.71 3.76 -4.06
CA GLY A 498 22.18 2.57 -4.74
C GLY A 498 21.05 1.88 -3.98
N MET A 499 20.68 2.35 -2.79
CA MET A 499 19.68 1.74 -1.96
C MET A 499 18.28 2.08 -2.47
N PHE A 500 17.73 1.21 -3.34
CA PHE A 500 16.39 1.32 -3.94
C PHE A 500 16.08 2.67 -4.61
N GLY A 501 17.12 3.34 -5.13
CA GLY A 501 17.00 4.65 -5.77
C GLY A 501 16.87 5.82 -4.80
N GLY A 502 17.19 5.65 -3.51
CA GLY A 502 17.10 6.69 -2.50
C GLY A 502 15.65 7.17 -2.31
N ASN A 503 15.47 8.43 -1.88
CA ASN A 503 14.14 8.99 -1.67
C ASN A 503 13.44 9.48 -2.96
N SER A 504 14.09 9.37 -4.11
CA SER A 504 13.53 9.69 -5.44
C SER A 504 13.28 8.44 -6.30
N ASN A 505 13.10 7.28 -5.67
CA ASN A 505 12.79 6.04 -6.36
C ASN A 505 11.45 6.11 -7.14
N TRP A 506 11.03 5.00 -7.73
CA TRP A 506 9.80 4.89 -8.53
C TRP A 506 8.52 5.43 -7.85
N ARG A 507 8.47 5.52 -6.51
CA ARG A 507 7.34 6.12 -5.78
C ARG A 507 7.39 7.65 -5.78
N GLY A 508 8.53 8.24 -6.11
CA GLY A 508 8.76 9.68 -6.00
C GLY A 508 8.75 10.20 -4.55
N PRO A 509 8.86 11.51 -4.35
CA PRO A 509 8.89 12.12 -3.03
C PRO A 509 7.51 12.19 -2.34
N ILE A 510 6.42 12.02 -3.07
CA ILE A 510 5.04 12.04 -2.55
C ILE A 510 4.39 10.68 -2.79
N TRP A 511 4.16 9.92 -1.73
CA TRP A 511 3.59 8.58 -1.82
C TRP A 511 2.07 8.63 -1.66
N MET A 512 1.35 8.49 -2.77
CA MET A 512 -0.11 8.63 -2.84
C MET A 512 -0.86 7.68 -1.89
N PRO A 513 -0.57 6.36 -1.82
CA PRO A 513 -1.30 5.46 -0.93
C PRO A 513 -1.17 5.82 0.55
N VAL A 514 0.02 6.20 1.01
CA VAL A 514 0.25 6.61 2.41
C VAL A 514 -0.39 7.97 2.70
N ASN A 515 -0.38 8.90 1.74
CA ASN A 515 -1.14 10.15 1.86
C ASN A 515 -2.65 9.87 1.98
N GLY A 516 -3.20 8.92 1.22
CA GLY A 516 -4.58 8.47 1.37
C GLY A 516 -4.88 7.92 2.77
N LEU A 517 -3.94 7.16 3.35
CA LEU A 517 -4.07 6.64 4.71
C LEU A 517 -4.01 7.77 5.77
N ILE A 518 -3.17 8.79 5.56
CA ILE A 518 -3.12 10.00 6.41
C ILE A 518 -4.47 10.75 6.34
N ILE A 519 -5.03 10.95 5.15
CA ILE A 519 -6.35 11.56 4.97
C ILE A 519 -7.42 10.76 5.74
N ARG A 520 -7.43 9.44 5.62
CA ARG A 520 -8.32 8.57 6.42
C ARG A 520 -8.14 8.84 7.92
N ALA A 521 -6.91 8.90 8.40
CA ALA A 521 -6.63 9.13 9.80
C ALA A 521 -7.20 10.48 10.29
N LEU A 522 -6.99 11.55 9.53
CA LEU A 522 -7.52 12.89 9.83
C LEU A 522 -9.05 12.88 9.91
N LEU A 523 -9.73 12.16 9.00
CA LEU A 523 -11.18 12.00 9.03
C LEU A 523 -11.66 11.22 10.26
N GLN A 524 -10.91 10.20 10.70
CA GLN A 524 -11.20 9.47 11.95
C GLN A 524 -11.07 10.39 13.18
N TYR A 525 -9.99 11.16 13.26
CA TYR A 525 -9.83 12.14 14.33
C TYR A 525 -10.91 13.21 14.30
N TYR A 526 -11.29 13.71 13.11
CA TYR A 526 -12.39 14.66 12.99
C TYR A 526 -13.73 14.07 13.46
N ALA A 527 -14.03 12.82 13.12
CA ALA A 527 -15.24 12.14 13.59
C ALA A 527 -15.32 12.08 15.13
N TYR A 528 -14.19 12.04 15.82
CA TYR A 528 -14.12 12.03 17.28
C TYR A 528 -14.08 13.44 17.87
N PHE A 529 -13.23 14.34 17.39
CA PHE A 529 -13.01 15.67 17.97
C PHE A 529 -14.00 16.73 17.47
N GLY A 530 -14.54 16.58 16.26
CA GLY A 530 -15.42 17.55 15.62
C GLY A 530 -14.71 18.87 15.28
N ASN A 531 -15.48 19.96 15.31
CA ASN A 531 -15.01 21.30 14.94
C ASN A 531 -14.17 21.99 16.01
N ASP A 532 -14.19 21.50 17.25
CA ASP A 532 -13.49 22.13 18.39
C ASP A 532 -11.98 21.90 18.33
N PHE A 533 -11.53 20.85 17.64
CA PHE A 533 -10.13 20.59 17.43
C PHE A 533 -9.67 21.21 16.11
N THR A 534 -8.87 22.26 16.22
CA THR A 534 -8.27 22.92 15.06
C THR A 534 -6.75 22.97 15.17
N VAL A 535 -6.09 23.00 14.01
CA VAL A 535 -4.62 23.16 13.87
C VAL A 535 -4.32 24.21 12.81
N GLU A 536 -3.10 24.73 12.81
CA GLU A 536 -2.65 25.59 11.70
C GLU A 536 -2.29 24.76 10.49
N CYS A 537 -2.76 25.19 9.33
CA CYS A 537 -2.42 24.54 8.06
C CYS A 537 -2.28 25.60 6.95
N PRO A 538 -1.04 25.83 6.43
CA PRO A 538 0.27 25.37 6.92
C PRO A 538 0.62 25.81 8.34
N THR A 539 1.50 25.07 9.00
CA THR A 539 2.03 25.44 10.31
C THR A 539 2.73 26.80 10.25
N GLY A 540 2.44 27.68 11.21
CA GLY A 540 2.98 29.05 11.26
C GLY A 540 2.25 30.06 10.36
N SER A 541 1.20 29.66 9.64
CA SER A 541 0.42 30.53 8.77
C SER A 541 -0.63 31.39 9.48
N GLY A 542 -0.95 31.07 10.73
CA GLY A 542 -2.11 31.64 11.45
C GLY A 542 -3.48 31.12 10.98
N ARG A 543 -3.55 30.34 9.89
CA ARG A 543 -4.79 29.80 9.35
C ARG A 543 -5.23 28.55 10.11
N ARG A 544 -6.24 28.69 10.95
CA ARG A 544 -6.81 27.58 11.73
C ARG A 544 -7.78 26.76 10.88
N MET A 545 -7.59 25.45 10.87
CA MET A 545 -8.40 24.47 10.12
C MET A 545 -8.82 23.32 11.02
N THR A 546 -10.05 22.81 10.84
CA THR A 546 -10.46 21.52 11.40
C THR A 546 -9.74 20.38 10.71
N LEU A 547 -9.69 19.19 11.30
CA LEU A 547 -9.02 18.05 10.68
C LEU A 547 -9.71 17.59 9.38
N TYR A 548 -11.03 17.86 9.24
CA TYR A 548 -11.73 17.66 7.98
C TYR A 548 -11.19 18.60 6.89
N GLN A 549 -11.07 19.88 7.18
CA GLN A 549 -10.52 20.87 6.25
C GLN A 549 -9.05 20.59 5.89
N VAL A 550 -8.26 20.06 6.85
CA VAL A 550 -6.88 19.62 6.57
C VAL A 550 -6.88 18.43 5.61
N ALA A 551 -7.79 17.46 5.81
CA ALA A 551 -7.94 16.32 4.91
C ALA A 551 -8.34 16.76 3.48
N GLU A 552 -9.27 17.71 3.35
CA GLU A 552 -9.65 18.31 2.07
C GLU A 552 -8.46 19.04 1.40
N GLU A 553 -7.70 19.82 2.16
CA GLU A 553 -6.52 20.55 1.64
C GLU A 553 -5.44 19.58 1.15
N LEU A 554 -5.18 18.49 1.87
CA LEU A 554 -4.25 17.45 1.41
C LEU A 554 -4.78 16.77 0.14
N GLY A 555 -6.07 16.43 0.08
CA GLY A 555 -6.69 15.87 -1.12
C GLY A 555 -6.58 16.79 -2.33
N ARG A 556 -6.82 18.10 -2.14
CA ARG A 556 -6.67 19.12 -3.17
C ARG A 556 -5.22 19.23 -3.67
N ARG A 557 -4.23 19.22 -2.76
CA ARG A 557 -2.81 19.25 -3.12
C ARG A 557 -2.40 18.01 -3.92
N LEU A 558 -2.84 16.82 -3.51
CA LEU A 558 -2.57 15.58 -4.23
C LEU A 558 -3.23 15.57 -5.62
N ALA A 559 -4.49 15.98 -5.70
CA ALA A 559 -5.22 16.03 -6.96
C ALA A 559 -4.61 17.04 -7.96
N SER A 560 -4.02 18.14 -7.46
CA SER A 560 -3.43 19.19 -8.32
C SER A 560 -2.28 18.70 -9.21
N ILE A 561 -1.66 17.55 -8.89
CA ILE A 561 -0.64 16.90 -9.73
C ILE A 561 -1.22 16.50 -11.10
N PHE A 562 -2.50 16.19 -11.16
CA PHE A 562 -3.19 15.66 -12.33
C PHE A 562 -4.14 16.66 -13.00
N LEU A 563 -4.46 17.75 -12.30
CA LEU A 563 -5.37 18.77 -12.81
C LEU A 563 -4.62 19.77 -13.70
N ARG A 564 -5.36 20.34 -14.64
CA ARG A 564 -4.83 21.38 -15.52
C ARG A 564 -4.53 22.64 -14.71
N ASP A 565 -3.45 23.29 -15.07
CA ASP A 565 -3.13 24.61 -14.54
C ASP A 565 -3.89 25.71 -15.31
N SER A 566 -3.60 26.98 -14.97
CA SER A 566 -4.23 28.13 -15.62
C SER A 566 -3.88 28.30 -17.10
N GLN A 567 -2.93 27.51 -17.61
CA GLN A 567 -2.51 27.55 -19.03
C GLN A 567 -3.07 26.35 -19.83
N GLY A 568 -3.72 25.40 -19.18
CA GLY A 568 -4.45 24.24 -19.75
C GLY A 568 -3.70 22.95 -19.82
#